data_2709223f92562b6b4c01ae16c7d5bea3
#
_entry.id   2709223f92562b6b4c01ae16c7d5bea3
#
_cell.length_a   1.000
_cell.length_b   1.000
_cell.length_c   1.000
_cell.angle_alpha   90.00
_cell.angle_beta   90.00
_cell.angle_gamma   90.00
#
_symmetry.space_group_name_H-M   'P 1'
#
loop_
_entity.id
_entity.type
_entity.pdbx_description
1 polymer ?
#
loop_
_entity_poly.entity_id
_entity_poly.type
_entity_poly.pdbx_seq_one_letter_code
_entity_poly.pdbx_strand_id
1 'polypeptide(L)'
;DGIRDHCVTGVQTCALPICSTGEAPCNVDALTLGALNDPGGTLRAEEVHLRLAALDTLDGERPNLGSLRDAVWIRVSGWQGAPRQARIILDNPTIDSIEAVVMDGPRVLMRTPSGAAFGRTEDLIPTFSLPVSEAHDLWFRIRSTKPLVLPFTLTHEKRVESLRDNRDLAVALYTGIVLAILIYNCFLAFSTGQQAYFSYVLVVLTVGLVQWGFNGYDRLIWGHVPWLARNGLTVTGAASGLAALTFAREFLEVRRYTPGWNRVINGLLLVYASAMAASV
;
A
#
# COMPACT_ATOMS: atom_id res chain seq x y z
N ASP A 1 -29.43 -25.33 -24.70
CA ASP A 1 -29.33 -24.72 -26.03
C ASP A 1 -28.44 -23.51 -25.93
N GLY A 2 -27.28 -23.66 -26.55
CA GLY A 2 -26.17 -22.75 -26.39
C GLY A 2 -26.33 -21.48 -27.22
N ILE A 3 -26.00 -20.37 -26.61
CA ILE A 3 -25.69 -19.11 -27.30
C ILE A 3 -24.21 -19.18 -27.65
N ARG A 4 -23.91 -19.42 -28.92
CA ARG A 4 -22.58 -19.30 -29.48
C ARG A 4 -22.34 -17.83 -29.80
N ASP A 5 -21.37 -17.25 -29.14
CA ASP A 5 -20.82 -15.93 -29.49
C ASP A 5 -20.16 -16.01 -30.88
N HIS A 6 -20.79 -15.40 -31.87
CA HIS A 6 -20.16 -15.11 -33.14
C HIS A 6 -19.50 -13.72 -33.11
N CYS A 7 -18.24 -13.69 -32.76
CA CYS A 7 -17.38 -12.56 -33.11
C CYS A 7 -16.97 -12.70 -34.58
N VAL A 8 -17.60 -11.95 -35.48
CA VAL A 8 -17.18 -11.79 -36.86
C VAL A 8 -16.26 -10.60 -36.98
N THR A 9 -15.10 -10.84 -37.57
CA THR A 9 -14.04 -9.92 -37.90
C THR A 9 -14.52 -8.60 -38.47
N GLY A 10 -14.19 -7.53 -37.77
CA GLY A 10 -14.36 -6.12 -38.20
C GLY A 10 -14.44 -5.21 -37.01
N VAL A 11 -13.35 -4.56 -36.70
CA VAL A 11 -13.15 -3.43 -35.79
C VAL A 11 -14.46 -2.89 -35.14
N GLN A 12 -14.97 -3.61 -34.17
CA GLN A 12 -15.88 -3.10 -33.16
C GLN A 12 -15.23 -3.34 -31.82
N THR A 13 -14.76 -2.26 -31.21
CA THR A 13 -14.56 -2.21 -29.78
C THR A 13 -15.88 -2.58 -29.13
N CYS A 14 -16.04 -3.86 -28.74
CA CYS A 14 -17.09 -4.27 -27.83
C CYS A 14 -16.79 -3.56 -26.50
N ALA A 15 -17.39 -2.41 -26.30
CA ALA A 15 -17.52 -1.83 -24.98
C ALA A 15 -18.49 -2.73 -24.21
N LEU A 16 -17.95 -3.81 -23.61
CA LEU A 16 -18.67 -4.59 -22.63
C LEU A 16 -19.05 -3.65 -21.48
N PRO A 17 -20.25 -3.79 -20.89
CA PRO A 17 -20.65 -2.95 -19.77
C PRO A 17 -19.61 -3.11 -18.65
N ILE A 18 -18.97 -2.02 -18.31
CA ILE A 18 -17.87 -1.93 -17.34
C ILE A 18 -18.31 -2.43 -15.96
N CYS A 19 -19.60 -2.41 -15.66
CA CYS A 19 -20.19 -2.96 -14.45
C CYS A 19 -21.58 -3.52 -14.73
N SER A 20 -21.77 -4.83 -14.60
CA SER A 20 -23.11 -5.42 -14.50
C SER A 20 -23.67 -5.22 -13.08
N THR A 21 -24.97 -5.00 -12.99
CA THR A 21 -25.71 -4.79 -11.72
C THR A 21 -25.57 -6.00 -10.80
N GLY A 22 -24.74 -5.89 -9.79
CA GLY A 22 -24.68 -6.78 -8.63
C GLY A 22 -23.65 -7.89 -8.70
N GLU A 23 -22.64 -8.03 -8.04
CA GLU A 23 -21.72 -9.13 -7.65
C GLU A 23 -20.43 -9.35 -8.45
N ALA A 24 -20.34 -9.02 -9.73
CA ALA A 24 -19.07 -9.12 -10.44
C ALA A 24 -18.19 -7.89 -10.22
N PRO A 25 -16.86 -8.03 -10.01
CA PRO A 25 -15.95 -6.87 -10.03
C PRO A 25 -16.09 -6.19 -11.40
N CYS A 26 -16.16 -4.86 -11.39
CA CYS A 26 -16.02 -4.11 -12.64
C CYS A 26 -14.71 -4.55 -13.30
N ASN A 27 -14.72 -4.78 -14.61
CA ASN A 27 -13.54 -5.33 -15.28
C ASN A 27 -12.37 -4.34 -15.13
N VAL A 28 -11.33 -4.75 -14.41
CA VAL A 28 -10.14 -3.92 -14.12
C VAL A 28 -9.39 -3.60 -15.41
N ASP A 29 -9.52 -4.46 -16.43
CA ASP A 29 -8.92 -4.28 -17.76
C ASP A 29 -9.45 -3.05 -18.52
N ALA A 30 -10.48 -2.38 -17.99
CA ALA A 30 -11.07 -1.20 -18.59
C ALA A 30 -10.36 0.11 -18.19
N LEU A 31 -9.57 0.13 -17.12
CA LEU A 31 -8.85 1.35 -16.70
C LEU A 31 -7.55 1.49 -17.47
N THR A 32 -7.39 2.64 -18.11
CA THR A 32 -6.12 3.03 -18.73
C THR A 32 -5.44 4.06 -17.82
N LEU A 33 -4.19 3.79 -17.48
CA LEU A 33 -3.37 4.64 -16.62
C LEU A 33 -2.30 5.33 -17.45
N GLY A 34 -2.23 6.64 -17.34
CA GLY A 34 -1.14 7.43 -17.93
C GLY A 34 -0.35 8.10 -16.82
N ALA A 35 0.98 7.95 -16.81
CA ALA A 35 1.87 8.54 -15.82
C ALA A 35 2.63 9.74 -16.36
N LEU A 36 2.76 10.78 -15.55
CA LEU A 36 3.63 11.93 -15.80
C LEU A 36 4.50 12.17 -14.57
N ASN A 37 5.79 12.04 -14.73
CA ASN A 37 6.73 12.37 -13.66
C ASN A 37 6.77 13.88 -13.41
N ASP A 38 6.78 14.26 -12.12
CA ASP A 38 6.88 15.65 -11.67
C ASP A 38 8.15 15.83 -10.84
N PRO A 39 9.31 16.02 -11.50
CA PRO A 39 10.58 16.23 -10.82
C PRO A 39 10.53 17.46 -9.92
N GLY A 40 10.82 17.25 -8.62
CA GLY A 40 10.71 18.29 -7.61
C GLY A 40 9.30 18.57 -7.10
N GLY A 41 8.27 17.91 -7.66
CA GLY A 41 6.89 18.03 -7.18
C GLY A 41 6.30 19.43 -7.31
N THR A 42 6.66 20.17 -8.35
CA THR A 42 6.30 21.58 -8.56
C THR A 42 5.16 21.79 -9.53
N LEU A 43 4.81 20.78 -10.33
CA LEU A 43 3.74 20.88 -11.31
C LEU A 43 2.38 21.11 -10.63
N ARG A 44 1.67 22.12 -11.14
CA ARG A 44 0.29 22.37 -10.75
C ARG A 44 -0.67 21.55 -11.61
N ALA A 45 -1.87 21.28 -11.10
CA ALA A 45 -2.87 20.49 -11.81
C ALA A 45 -3.21 21.11 -13.19
N GLU A 46 -3.31 22.43 -13.25
CA GLU A 46 -3.62 23.17 -14.47
C GLU A 46 -2.55 22.98 -15.56
N GLU A 47 -1.28 22.80 -15.16
CA GLU A 47 -0.14 22.58 -16.06
C GLU A 47 -0.07 21.13 -16.55
N VAL A 48 -0.50 20.18 -15.71
CA VAL A 48 -0.51 18.75 -16.04
C VAL A 48 -1.45 18.46 -17.19
N HIS A 49 -2.62 19.13 -17.21
CA HIS A 49 -3.59 18.98 -18.31
C HIS A 49 -3.00 19.37 -19.68
N LEU A 50 -2.08 20.33 -19.73
CA LEU A 50 -1.42 20.75 -20.97
C LEU A 50 -0.37 19.74 -21.47
N ARG A 51 0.01 18.77 -20.66
CA ARG A 51 1.07 17.77 -20.96
C ARG A 51 0.52 16.38 -21.27
N LEU A 52 -0.72 16.29 -21.74
CA LEU A 52 -1.37 15.00 -22.09
C LEU A 52 -0.55 14.16 -23.08
N ALA A 53 0.13 14.80 -24.03
CA ALA A 53 0.98 14.12 -25.01
C ALA A 53 2.28 13.53 -24.44
N ALA A 54 2.65 13.90 -23.19
CA ALA A 54 3.84 13.42 -22.51
C ALA A 54 3.53 12.32 -21.49
N LEU A 55 2.32 11.77 -21.49
CA LEU A 55 1.94 10.67 -20.61
C LEU A 55 2.52 9.35 -21.10
N ASP A 56 3.22 8.68 -20.20
CA ASP A 56 3.64 7.30 -20.41
C ASP A 56 2.48 6.37 -20.04
N THR A 57 2.03 5.52 -20.96
CA THR A 57 1.00 4.53 -20.68
C THR A 57 1.58 3.46 -19.74
N LEU A 58 0.85 3.18 -18.66
CA LEU A 58 1.21 2.14 -17.71
C LEU A 58 0.47 0.85 -18.06
N ASP A 59 1.22 -0.21 -18.30
CA ASP A 59 0.68 -1.52 -18.64
C ASP A 59 0.53 -2.42 -17.39
N GLY A 60 -0.48 -3.29 -17.43
CA GLY A 60 -0.74 -4.33 -16.42
C GLY A 60 -1.63 -3.87 -15.26
N GLU A 61 -2.17 -4.86 -14.55
CA GLU A 61 -3.11 -4.66 -13.44
C GLU A 61 -2.48 -3.96 -12.21
N ARG A 62 -1.16 -4.05 -12.05
CA ARG A 62 -0.41 -3.52 -10.91
C ARG A 62 0.88 -2.86 -11.37
N PRO A 63 0.80 -1.75 -12.09
CA PRO A 63 2.00 -1.07 -12.56
C PRO A 63 2.88 -0.67 -11.37
N ASN A 64 4.18 -0.93 -11.53
CA ASN A 64 5.19 -0.66 -10.51
C ASN A 64 6.15 0.40 -11.03
N LEU A 65 6.11 1.58 -10.46
CA LEU A 65 6.99 2.71 -10.80
C LEU A 65 8.30 2.71 -10.00
N GLY A 66 8.54 1.67 -9.18
CA GLY A 66 9.72 1.60 -8.33
C GLY A 66 9.74 2.66 -7.23
N SER A 67 10.94 3.05 -6.79
CA SER A 67 11.13 4.08 -5.77
C SER A 67 11.31 5.44 -6.46
N LEU A 68 10.31 6.29 -6.34
CA LEU A 68 10.33 7.66 -6.85
C LEU A 68 10.64 8.61 -5.69
N ARG A 69 11.58 9.53 -5.91
CA ARG A 69 11.86 10.60 -4.93
C ARG A 69 10.90 11.78 -5.09
N ASP A 70 10.31 11.90 -6.27
CA ASP A 70 9.49 13.02 -6.70
C ASP A 70 8.01 12.65 -6.72
N ALA A 71 7.15 13.61 -7.05
CA ALA A 71 5.74 13.35 -7.25
C ALA A 71 5.52 12.72 -8.64
N VAL A 72 4.46 11.93 -8.74
CA VAL A 72 3.95 11.44 -10.03
C VAL A 72 2.47 11.81 -10.16
N TRP A 73 2.09 12.21 -11.36
CA TRP A 73 0.71 12.42 -11.73
C TRP A 73 0.22 11.23 -12.55
N ILE A 74 -0.90 10.64 -12.14
CA ILE A 74 -1.52 9.51 -12.83
C ILE A 74 -2.89 9.96 -13.34
N ARG A 75 -3.08 9.91 -14.64
CA ARG A 75 -4.41 10.07 -15.26
C ARG A 75 -5.09 8.72 -15.31
N VAL A 76 -6.33 8.67 -14.86
CA VAL A 76 -7.16 7.47 -14.94
C VAL A 76 -8.28 7.71 -15.93
N SER A 77 -8.38 6.86 -16.94
CA SER A 77 -9.42 6.85 -17.96
C SER A 77 -10.00 5.45 -18.15
N GLY A 78 -11.07 5.31 -18.94
CA GLY A 78 -11.77 4.05 -19.13
C GLY A 78 -12.84 3.76 -18.08
N TRP A 79 -13.13 4.71 -17.17
CA TRP A 79 -14.20 4.59 -16.18
C TRP A 79 -15.55 5.12 -16.69
N GLN A 80 -15.57 5.69 -17.88
CA GLN A 80 -16.78 6.24 -18.52
C GLN A 80 -17.81 5.11 -18.72
N GLY A 81 -19.07 5.39 -18.43
CA GLY A 81 -20.12 4.38 -18.40
C GLY A 81 -20.23 3.58 -17.10
N ALA A 82 -19.34 3.78 -16.15
CA ALA A 82 -19.45 3.15 -14.83
C ALA A 82 -20.64 3.73 -14.04
N PRO A 83 -21.34 2.92 -13.21
CA PRO A 83 -22.42 3.39 -12.39
C PRO A 83 -21.95 4.44 -11.38
N ARG A 84 -22.78 5.41 -11.04
CA ARG A 84 -22.46 6.49 -10.06
C ARG A 84 -22.00 5.98 -8.69
N GLN A 85 -22.37 4.75 -8.33
CA GLN A 85 -21.98 4.08 -7.10
C GLN A 85 -20.62 3.37 -7.20
N ALA A 86 -19.99 3.40 -8.37
CA ALA A 86 -18.65 2.85 -8.51
C ALA A 86 -17.62 3.74 -7.79
N ARG A 87 -16.60 3.09 -7.28
CA ARG A 87 -15.48 3.69 -6.56
C ARG A 87 -14.17 3.23 -7.16
N ILE A 88 -13.21 4.12 -7.22
CA ILE A 88 -11.82 3.77 -7.50
C ILE A 88 -11.10 3.53 -6.19
N ILE A 89 -10.53 2.35 -6.06
CA ILE A 89 -9.71 1.95 -4.91
C ILE A 89 -8.25 1.91 -5.37
N LEU A 90 -7.36 2.42 -4.54
CA LEU A 90 -5.94 2.17 -4.64
C LEU A 90 -5.51 1.28 -3.46
N ASP A 91 -5.39 -0.03 -3.73
CA ASP A 91 -5.06 -1.01 -2.67
C ASP A 91 -3.56 -0.98 -2.33
N ASN A 92 -3.10 0.18 -1.89
CA ASN A 92 -1.75 0.37 -1.36
C ASN A 92 -1.78 1.29 -0.14
N PRO A 93 -1.93 0.74 1.08
CA PRO A 93 -2.00 1.52 2.30
C PRO A 93 -0.68 2.17 2.70
N THR A 94 0.44 1.81 2.05
CA THR A 94 1.76 2.32 2.43
C THR A 94 2.13 3.65 1.75
N ILE A 95 1.26 4.19 0.88
CA ILE A 95 1.48 5.47 0.19
C ILE A 95 1.48 6.62 1.19
N ASP A 96 2.51 7.48 1.08
CA ASP A 96 2.65 8.62 1.99
C ASP A 96 1.59 9.69 1.73
N SER A 97 1.36 10.05 0.47
CA SER A 97 0.38 11.06 0.07
C SER A 97 -0.21 10.75 -1.29
N ILE A 98 -1.52 10.80 -1.38
CA ILE A 98 -2.28 10.73 -2.63
C ILE A 98 -3.36 11.83 -2.61
N GLU A 99 -3.51 12.53 -3.71
CA GLU A 99 -4.52 13.55 -3.91
C GLU A 99 -5.27 13.24 -5.20
N ALA A 100 -6.57 12.96 -5.11
CA ALA A 100 -7.42 12.85 -6.28
C ALA A 100 -7.84 14.25 -6.71
N VAL A 101 -7.70 14.56 -8.00
CA VAL A 101 -8.01 15.85 -8.61
C VAL A 101 -8.96 15.62 -9.77
N VAL A 102 -10.17 16.17 -9.67
CA VAL A 102 -11.15 16.18 -10.76
C VAL A 102 -11.01 17.48 -11.52
N MET A 103 -10.89 17.40 -12.84
CA MET A 103 -10.64 18.55 -13.70
C MET A 103 -11.65 18.64 -14.86
N ASP A 104 -12.00 19.87 -15.23
CA ASP A 104 -12.70 20.21 -16.47
C ASP A 104 -11.76 21.06 -17.32
N GLY A 105 -11.07 20.40 -18.27
CA GLY A 105 -9.94 21.02 -18.95
C GLY A 105 -8.86 21.47 -17.95
N PRO A 106 -8.41 22.73 -18.01
CA PRO A 106 -7.40 23.26 -17.09
C PRO A 106 -7.99 23.64 -15.71
N ARG A 107 -9.32 23.59 -15.53
CA ARG A 107 -9.97 24.02 -14.30
C ARG A 107 -10.08 22.87 -13.31
N VAL A 108 -9.53 23.04 -12.12
CA VAL A 108 -9.71 22.10 -11.00
C VAL A 108 -11.11 22.30 -10.39
N LEU A 109 -11.90 21.23 -10.36
CA LEU A 109 -13.23 21.20 -9.77
C LEU A 109 -13.22 20.74 -8.32
N MET A 110 -12.42 19.69 -8.03
CA MET A 110 -12.40 19.06 -6.71
C MET A 110 -11.01 18.49 -6.42
N ARG A 111 -10.61 18.53 -5.15
CA ARG A 111 -9.40 17.88 -4.63
C ARG A 111 -9.77 17.05 -3.40
N THR A 112 -9.36 15.81 -3.39
CA THR A 112 -9.59 14.88 -2.26
C THR A 112 -8.26 14.28 -1.82
N PRO A 113 -7.66 14.77 -0.74
CA PRO A 113 -6.42 14.23 -0.21
C PRO A 113 -6.65 12.95 0.58
N SER A 114 -5.69 12.02 0.54
CA SER A 114 -5.63 10.79 1.33
C SER A 114 -4.18 10.33 1.52
N GLY A 115 -3.95 9.30 2.32
CA GLY A 115 -2.63 8.73 2.56
C GLY A 115 -2.05 9.03 3.95
N ALA A 116 -0.86 8.50 4.23
CA ALA A 116 -0.23 8.57 5.55
C ALA A 116 0.06 10.01 6.02
N ALA A 117 0.36 10.93 5.08
CA ALA A 117 0.68 12.32 5.41
C ALA A 117 -0.51 13.13 5.96
N PHE A 118 -1.74 12.66 5.77
CA PHE A 118 -2.95 13.35 6.22
C PHE A 118 -3.47 12.84 7.58
N GLY A 119 -2.72 11.97 8.27
CA GLY A 119 -3.04 11.48 9.60
C GLY A 119 -4.08 10.35 9.60
N ARG A 120 -4.96 10.32 10.62
CA ARG A 120 -6.02 9.33 10.75
C ARG A 120 -7.03 9.51 9.62
N THR A 121 -6.88 8.75 8.58
CA THR A 121 -7.96 8.56 7.61
C THR A 121 -8.84 7.42 8.11
N GLU A 122 -10.14 7.60 8.10
CA GLU A 122 -11.11 6.54 8.43
C GLU A 122 -10.95 5.35 7.49
N ASP A 123 -10.38 5.59 6.31
CA ASP A 123 -10.09 4.59 5.30
C ASP A 123 -8.60 4.24 5.24
N LEU A 124 -8.25 3.04 5.69
CA LEU A 124 -6.90 2.49 5.56
C LEU A 124 -6.51 2.24 4.09
N ILE A 125 -7.49 2.10 3.21
CA ILE A 125 -7.31 1.97 1.76
C ILE A 125 -7.87 3.24 1.10
N PRO A 126 -7.05 4.02 0.36
CA PRO A 126 -7.54 5.17 -0.37
C PRO A 126 -8.67 4.79 -1.34
N THR A 127 -9.84 5.38 -1.14
CA THR A 127 -11.04 5.13 -1.92
C THR A 127 -11.60 6.45 -2.41
N PHE A 128 -11.89 6.54 -3.70
CA PHE A 128 -12.31 7.78 -4.35
C PHE A 128 -13.59 7.61 -5.14
N SER A 129 -14.47 8.61 -5.08
CA SER A 129 -15.66 8.67 -5.92
C SER A 129 -15.31 9.06 -7.34
N LEU A 130 -16.04 8.51 -8.30
CA LEU A 130 -15.92 8.93 -9.70
C LEU A 130 -16.42 10.36 -9.90
N PRO A 131 -15.90 11.09 -10.90
CA PRO A 131 -16.45 12.36 -11.30
C PRO A 131 -17.94 12.27 -11.70
N VAL A 132 -18.69 13.32 -11.46
CA VAL A 132 -20.14 13.37 -11.79
C VAL A 132 -20.38 13.36 -13.31
N SER A 133 -19.48 13.94 -14.07
CA SER A 133 -19.56 14.02 -15.54
C SER A 133 -18.45 13.21 -16.18
N GLU A 134 -18.78 12.43 -17.20
CA GLU A 134 -17.82 11.64 -17.99
C GLU A 134 -16.86 12.51 -18.81
N ALA A 135 -17.18 13.78 -18.99
CA ALA A 135 -16.32 14.76 -19.65
C ALA A 135 -15.15 15.22 -18.74
N HIS A 136 -15.23 14.99 -17.45
CA HIS A 136 -14.20 15.40 -16.52
C HIS A 136 -13.03 14.42 -16.50
N ASP A 137 -11.81 14.93 -16.36
CA ASP A 137 -10.61 14.15 -16.18
C ASP A 137 -10.41 13.83 -14.69
N LEU A 138 -9.96 12.62 -14.42
CA LEU A 138 -9.57 12.18 -13.08
C LEU A 138 -8.08 11.96 -13.01
N TRP A 139 -7.44 12.69 -12.13
CA TRP A 139 -6.02 12.68 -11.91
C TRP A 139 -5.69 12.33 -10.46
N PHE A 140 -4.59 11.62 -10.26
CA PHE A 140 -4.04 11.35 -8.95
C PHE A 140 -2.63 11.89 -8.86
N ARG A 141 -2.38 12.77 -7.91
CA ARG A 141 -1.04 13.19 -7.55
C ARG A 141 -0.55 12.36 -6.40
N ILE A 142 0.51 11.60 -6.62
CA ILE A 142 1.02 10.63 -5.66
C ILE A 142 2.44 10.98 -5.28
N ARG A 143 2.74 10.92 -3.97
CA ARG A 143 4.09 10.99 -3.43
C ARG A 143 4.30 9.82 -2.48
N SER A 144 5.43 9.13 -2.62
CA SER A 144 5.79 8.04 -1.74
C SER A 144 7.31 7.94 -1.64
N THR A 145 7.80 7.76 -0.43
CA THR A 145 9.20 7.42 -0.15
C THR A 145 9.46 5.92 -0.31
N LYS A 146 8.39 5.14 -0.48
CA LYS A 146 8.39 3.68 -0.61
C LYS A 146 8.16 3.29 -2.08
N PRO A 147 8.50 2.05 -2.49
CA PRO A 147 8.21 1.58 -3.83
C PRO A 147 6.73 1.75 -4.19
N LEU A 148 6.47 2.37 -5.33
CA LEU A 148 5.14 2.78 -5.74
C LEU A 148 4.52 1.73 -6.66
N VAL A 149 3.71 0.86 -6.09
CA VAL A 149 2.84 -0.06 -6.81
C VAL A 149 1.44 0.52 -6.83
N LEU A 150 0.81 0.56 -8.00
CA LEU A 150 -0.46 1.24 -8.25
C LEU A 150 -1.57 0.24 -8.66
N PRO A 151 -2.08 -0.58 -7.74
CA PRO A 151 -3.20 -1.48 -8.00
C PRO A 151 -4.51 -0.69 -7.97
N PHE A 152 -4.80 0.06 -9.05
CA PHE A 152 -6.09 0.72 -9.19
C PHE A 152 -7.17 -0.30 -9.54
N THR A 153 -8.26 -0.27 -8.81
CA THR A 153 -9.43 -1.13 -9.06
C THR A 153 -10.70 -0.30 -9.10
N LEU A 154 -11.49 -0.48 -10.15
CA LEU A 154 -12.84 0.08 -10.24
C LEU A 154 -13.83 -0.95 -9.70
N THR A 155 -14.62 -0.58 -8.70
CA THR A 155 -15.55 -1.51 -8.06
C THR A 155 -16.80 -0.80 -7.55
N HIS A 156 -17.84 -1.57 -7.22
CA HIS A 156 -19.06 -1.04 -6.62
C HIS A 156 -18.87 -0.79 -5.11
N GLU A 157 -19.52 0.23 -4.56
CA GLU A 157 -19.41 0.64 -3.15
C GLU A 157 -19.63 -0.51 -2.16
N LYS A 158 -20.66 -1.36 -2.38
CA LYS A 158 -20.91 -2.55 -1.54
C LYS A 158 -19.73 -3.54 -1.54
N ARG A 159 -19.03 -3.64 -2.65
CA ARG A 159 -17.85 -4.52 -2.73
C ARG A 159 -16.67 -3.93 -1.97
N VAL A 160 -16.54 -2.61 -1.93
CA VAL A 160 -15.52 -1.93 -1.11
C VAL A 160 -15.69 -2.30 0.37
N GLU A 161 -16.91 -2.21 0.88
CA GLU A 161 -17.24 -2.59 2.27
C GLU A 161 -16.85 -4.05 2.54
N SER A 162 -17.29 -4.97 1.69
CA SER A 162 -16.97 -6.39 1.81
C SER A 162 -15.44 -6.67 1.76
N LEU A 163 -14.69 -5.94 0.94
CA LEU A 163 -13.22 -6.06 0.89
C LEU A 163 -12.57 -5.56 2.18
N ARG A 164 -13.09 -4.48 2.75
CA ARG A 164 -12.63 -3.95 4.04
C ARG A 164 -12.91 -4.93 5.17
N ASP A 165 -14.14 -5.42 5.29
CA ASP A 165 -14.56 -6.37 6.32
C ASP A 165 -13.71 -7.65 6.29
N ASN A 166 -13.49 -8.21 5.10
CA ASN A 166 -12.66 -9.41 4.93
C ASN A 166 -11.20 -9.15 5.34
N ARG A 167 -10.66 -7.98 5.01
CA ARG A 167 -9.30 -7.60 5.38
C ARG A 167 -9.19 -7.39 6.89
N ASP A 168 -10.15 -6.67 7.49
CA ASP A 168 -10.19 -6.40 8.92
C ASP A 168 -10.28 -7.70 9.71
N LEU A 169 -11.12 -8.64 9.26
CA LEU A 169 -11.23 -9.97 9.85
C LEU A 169 -9.92 -10.75 9.75
N ALA A 170 -9.26 -10.74 8.58
CA ALA A 170 -7.99 -11.43 8.39
C ALA A 170 -6.88 -10.85 9.29
N VAL A 171 -6.81 -9.51 9.39
CA VAL A 171 -5.82 -8.85 10.27
C VAL A 171 -6.15 -9.07 11.74
N ALA A 172 -7.43 -9.06 12.13
CA ALA A 172 -7.84 -9.35 13.50
C ALA A 172 -7.48 -10.80 13.89
N LEU A 173 -7.75 -11.78 13.01
CA LEU A 173 -7.38 -13.18 13.24
C LEU A 173 -5.86 -13.33 13.37
N TYR A 174 -5.09 -12.74 12.45
CA TYR A 174 -3.64 -12.73 12.51
C TYR A 174 -3.13 -12.14 13.83
N THR A 175 -3.69 -10.99 14.23
CA THR A 175 -3.32 -10.30 15.47
C THR A 175 -3.63 -11.15 16.70
N GLY A 176 -4.77 -11.84 16.71
CA GLY A 176 -5.14 -12.77 17.77
C GLY A 176 -4.14 -13.93 17.92
N ILE A 177 -3.72 -14.52 16.80
CA ILE A 177 -2.70 -15.59 16.78
C ILE A 177 -1.36 -15.05 17.31
N VAL A 178 -0.90 -13.90 16.81
CA VAL A 178 0.36 -13.29 17.27
C VAL A 178 0.30 -12.97 18.76
N LEU A 179 -0.81 -12.45 19.26
CA LEU A 179 -1.00 -12.17 20.69
C LEU A 179 -0.95 -13.44 21.54
N ALA A 180 -1.60 -14.52 21.11
CA ALA A 180 -1.55 -15.81 21.80
C ALA A 180 -0.11 -16.35 21.87
N ILE A 181 0.65 -16.26 20.75
CA ILE A 181 2.06 -16.66 20.72
C ILE A 181 2.89 -15.78 21.66
N LEU A 182 2.67 -14.46 21.67
CA LEU A 182 3.37 -13.54 22.57
C LEU A 182 3.13 -13.88 24.03
N ILE A 183 1.86 -14.05 24.44
CA ILE A 183 1.50 -14.38 25.83
C ILE A 183 2.16 -15.70 26.26
N TYR A 184 2.05 -16.72 25.41
CA TYR A 184 2.65 -18.02 25.70
C TYR A 184 4.17 -17.94 25.87
N ASN A 185 4.86 -17.27 24.93
CA ASN A 185 6.32 -17.15 25.00
C ASN A 185 6.79 -16.19 26.11
N CYS A 186 6.03 -15.17 26.45
CA CYS A 186 6.27 -14.35 27.64
C CYS A 186 6.22 -15.21 28.91
N PHE A 187 5.19 -16.06 29.03
CA PHE A 187 5.09 -16.98 30.16
C PHE A 187 6.31 -17.90 30.24
N LEU A 188 6.75 -18.50 29.12
CA LEU A 188 7.95 -19.32 29.08
C LEU A 188 9.22 -18.52 29.44
N ALA A 189 9.35 -17.31 28.93
CA ALA A 189 10.50 -16.43 29.20
C ALA A 189 10.64 -16.15 30.71
N PHE A 190 9.54 -15.81 31.37
CA PHE A 190 9.54 -15.55 32.81
C PHE A 190 9.68 -16.83 33.65
N SER A 191 9.08 -17.95 33.21
CA SER A 191 9.14 -19.21 33.95
C SER A 191 10.51 -19.87 33.88
N THR A 192 11.18 -19.82 32.72
CA THR A 192 12.47 -20.48 32.50
C THR A 192 13.69 -19.59 32.74
N GLY A 193 13.49 -18.25 32.63
CA GLY A 193 14.55 -17.26 32.70
C GLY A 193 15.56 -17.31 31.54
N GLN A 194 15.26 -18.10 30.49
CA GLN A 194 16.19 -18.29 29.36
C GLN A 194 16.10 -17.09 28.40
N GLN A 195 17.24 -16.53 28.05
CA GLN A 195 17.38 -15.35 27.23
C GLN A 195 16.83 -15.54 25.80
N ALA A 196 16.88 -16.76 25.27
CA ALA A 196 16.34 -17.12 23.96
C ALA A 196 14.83 -16.87 23.84
N TYR A 197 14.04 -17.08 24.90
CA TYR A 197 12.61 -16.81 24.87
C TYR A 197 12.31 -15.30 24.87
N PHE A 198 13.10 -14.50 25.58
CA PHE A 198 12.95 -13.03 25.54
C PHE A 198 13.25 -12.48 24.15
N SER A 199 14.34 -12.96 23.53
CA SER A 199 14.67 -12.56 22.15
C SER A 199 13.61 -13.01 21.16
N TYR A 200 13.01 -14.20 21.34
CA TYR A 200 11.92 -14.68 20.50
C TYR A 200 10.63 -13.83 20.62
N VAL A 201 10.27 -13.44 21.84
CA VAL A 201 9.17 -12.53 22.10
C VAL A 201 9.37 -11.21 21.33
N LEU A 202 10.60 -10.68 21.34
CA LEU A 202 10.93 -9.46 20.62
C LEU A 202 10.79 -9.63 19.09
N VAL A 203 11.21 -10.80 18.54
CA VAL A 203 11.01 -11.12 17.13
C VAL A 203 9.53 -11.13 16.78
N VAL A 204 8.72 -11.88 17.52
CA VAL A 204 7.28 -12.02 17.24
C VAL A 204 6.58 -10.66 17.32
N LEU A 205 6.92 -9.84 18.32
CA LEU A 205 6.36 -8.50 18.48
C LEU A 205 6.71 -7.61 17.30
N THR A 206 8.00 -7.54 16.94
CA THR A 206 8.44 -6.63 15.86
C THR A 206 7.94 -7.07 14.48
N VAL A 207 7.91 -8.39 14.19
CA VAL A 207 7.31 -8.93 12.96
C VAL A 207 5.81 -8.63 12.91
N GLY A 208 5.10 -8.76 14.04
CA GLY A 208 3.69 -8.39 14.13
C GLY A 208 3.45 -6.91 13.79
N LEU A 209 4.30 -6.02 14.31
CA LEU A 209 4.22 -4.58 14.01
C LEU A 209 4.54 -4.27 12.54
N VAL A 210 5.50 -4.97 11.93
CA VAL A 210 5.79 -4.85 10.49
C VAL A 210 4.58 -5.24 9.66
N GLN A 211 3.92 -6.35 10.01
CA GLN A 211 2.72 -6.79 9.30
C GLN A 211 1.57 -5.78 9.42
N TRP A 212 1.41 -5.16 10.59
CA TRP A 212 0.46 -4.05 10.76
C TRP A 212 0.82 -2.85 9.88
N GLY A 213 2.11 -2.51 9.77
CA GLY A 213 2.57 -1.44 8.89
C GLY A 213 2.27 -1.69 7.41
N PHE A 214 2.46 -2.92 6.93
CA PHE A 214 2.11 -3.28 5.55
C PHE A 214 0.62 -3.16 5.26
N ASN A 215 -0.22 -3.37 6.27
CA ASN A 215 -1.67 -3.23 6.15
C ASN A 215 -2.19 -1.83 6.50
N GLY A 216 -1.31 -0.90 6.91
CA GLY A 216 -1.68 0.47 7.27
C GLY A 216 -2.26 0.66 8.67
N TYR A 217 -2.38 -0.43 9.48
CA TYR A 217 -2.92 -0.37 10.83
C TYR A 217 -1.97 0.28 11.84
N ASP A 218 -0.70 0.41 11.51
CA ASP A 218 0.29 1.15 12.28
C ASP A 218 -0.12 2.62 12.49
N ARG A 219 -0.89 3.19 11.57
CA ARG A 219 -1.44 4.55 11.67
C ARG A 219 -2.43 4.70 12.83
N LEU A 220 -3.09 3.63 13.25
CA LEU A 220 -3.99 3.64 14.42
C LEU A 220 -3.19 3.84 15.72
N ILE A 221 -1.94 3.38 15.76
CA ILE A 221 -1.08 3.47 16.94
C ILE A 221 -0.34 4.81 16.96
N TRP A 222 0.35 5.15 15.89
CA TRP A 222 1.24 6.32 15.83
C TRP A 222 0.95 7.32 14.72
N GLY A 223 -0.22 7.23 14.09
CA GLY A 223 -0.65 8.21 13.06
C GLY A 223 -0.71 9.65 13.57
N HIS A 224 -0.80 9.83 14.90
CA HIS A 224 -0.72 11.14 15.56
C HIS A 224 0.71 11.74 15.62
N VAL A 225 1.74 10.92 15.32
CA VAL A 225 3.13 11.35 15.25
C VAL A 225 3.57 11.35 13.79
N PRO A 226 3.65 12.51 13.10
CA PRO A 226 3.86 12.58 11.65
C PRO A 226 5.14 11.87 11.17
N TRP A 227 6.19 11.91 12.00
CA TRP A 227 7.44 11.23 11.69
C TRP A 227 7.28 9.70 11.72
N LEU A 228 6.64 9.13 12.75
CA LEU A 228 6.37 7.70 12.85
C LEU A 228 5.36 7.22 11.79
N ALA A 229 4.35 8.02 11.48
CA ALA A 229 3.41 7.72 10.40
C ALA A 229 4.12 7.53 9.04
N ARG A 230 5.22 8.26 8.82
CA ARG A 230 6.02 8.18 7.60
C ARG A 230 7.08 7.06 7.66
N ASN A 231 7.81 6.95 8.77
CA ASN A 231 8.98 6.09 8.90
C ASN A 231 8.72 4.80 9.69
N GLY A 232 7.54 4.63 10.30
CA GLY A 232 7.20 3.53 11.20
C GLY A 232 7.48 2.15 10.61
N LEU A 233 7.09 1.91 9.35
CA LEU A 233 7.36 0.65 8.67
C LEU A 233 8.86 0.37 8.50
N THR A 234 9.66 1.39 8.20
CA THR A 234 11.13 1.26 8.06
C THR A 234 11.77 0.96 9.41
N VAL A 235 11.35 1.68 10.45
CA VAL A 235 11.87 1.50 11.82
C VAL A 235 11.50 0.12 12.36
N THR A 236 10.24 -0.31 12.25
CA THR A 236 9.81 -1.64 12.70
C THR A 236 10.45 -2.76 11.89
N GLY A 237 10.66 -2.56 10.58
CA GLY A 237 11.40 -3.49 9.72
C GLY A 237 12.86 -3.66 10.16
N ALA A 238 13.56 -2.57 10.42
CA ALA A 238 14.92 -2.62 10.94
C ALA A 238 14.97 -3.25 12.34
N ALA A 239 14.03 -2.92 13.23
CA ALA A 239 13.92 -3.51 14.55
C ALA A 239 13.67 -5.03 14.48
N SER A 240 12.86 -5.51 13.52
CA SER A 240 12.61 -6.95 13.34
C SER A 240 13.88 -7.69 12.89
N GLY A 241 14.67 -7.07 12.00
CA GLY A 241 15.97 -7.61 11.60
C GLY A 241 16.96 -7.72 12.76
N LEU A 242 17.05 -6.68 13.60
CA LEU A 242 17.86 -6.69 14.81
C LEU A 242 17.40 -7.78 15.79
N ALA A 243 16.10 -7.89 16.03
CA ALA A 243 15.53 -8.91 16.91
C ALA A 243 15.81 -10.32 16.39
N ALA A 244 15.61 -10.58 15.09
CA ALA A 244 15.86 -11.88 14.47
C ALA A 244 17.33 -12.29 14.54
N LEU A 245 18.27 -11.38 14.27
CA LEU A 245 19.71 -11.64 14.38
C LEU A 245 20.12 -11.91 15.84
N THR A 246 19.56 -11.17 16.79
CA THR A 246 19.81 -11.37 18.22
C THR A 246 19.29 -12.74 18.66
N PHE A 247 18.05 -13.08 18.28
CA PHE A 247 17.47 -14.38 18.57
C PHE A 247 18.30 -15.53 17.97
N ALA A 248 18.66 -15.44 16.68
CA ALA A 248 19.47 -16.46 16.02
C ALA A 248 20.82 -16.66 16.73
N ARG A 249 21.47 -15.57 17.16
CA ARG A 249 22.75 -15.63 17.89
C ARG A 249 22.63 -16.33 19.23
N GLU A 250 21.54 -16.09 19.97
CA GLU A 250 21.31 -16.68 21.29
C GLU A 250 20.82 -18.11 21.19
N PHE A 251 19.84 -18.37 20.31
CA PHE A 251 19.25 -19.69 20.14
C PHE A 251 20.27 -20.74 19.61
N LEU A 252 21.12 -20.35 18.66
CA LEU A 252 22.15 -21.22 18.10
C LEU A 252 23.45 -21.24 18.93
N GLU A 253 23.50 -20.54 20.06
CA GLU A 253 24.72 -20.37 20.88
C GLU A 253 25.96 -20.05 20.02
N VAL A 254 25.80 -19.14 19.00
CA VAL A 254 26.83 -18.87 17.99
C VAL A 254 28.15 -18.45 18.60
N ARG A 255 28.13 -17.79 19.75
CA ARG A 255 29.34 -17.39 20.48
C ARG A 255 30.17 -18.61 20.90
N ARG A 256 29.51 -19.73 21.23
CA ARG A 256 30.15 -20.94 21.76
C ARG A 256 30.61 -21.87 20.64
N TYR A 257 29.76 -22.12 19.65
CA TYR A 257 30.02 -23.14 18.62
C TYR A 257 30.68 -22.58 17.36
N THR A 258 30.43 -21.32 16.99
CA THR A 258 30.91 -20.75 15.73
C THR A 258 31.34 -19.29 15.87
N PRO A 259 32.50 -19.04 16.54
CA PRO A 259 32.94 -17.66 16.85
C PRO A 259 33.21 -16.79 15.59
N GLY A 260 33.52 -17.43 14.45
CA GLY A 260 33.65 -16.74 13.16
C GLY A 260 32.33 -16.09 12.70
N TRP A 261 31.24 -16.84 12.76
CA TRP A 261 29.90 -16.34 12.41
C TRP A 261 29.39 -15.27 13.38
N ASN A 262 29.84 -15.32 14.65
CA ASN A 262 29.48 -14.24 15.59
C ASN A 262 30.00 -12.86 15.15
N ARG A 263 31.15 -12.78 14.47
CA ARG A 263 31.63 -11.51 13.90
C ARG A 263 30.76 -11.03 12.76
N VAL A 264 30.30 -11.93 11.89
CA VAL A 264 29.39 -11.61 10.79
C VAL A 264 28.05 -11.08 11.34
N ILE A 265 27.46 -11.76 12.31
CA ILE A 265 26.19 -11.34 12.94
C ILE A 265 26.36 -9.97 13.60
N ASN A 266 27.46 -9.74 14.33
CA ASN A 266 27.71 -8.42 14.92
C ASN A 266 27.87 -7.32 13.87
N GLY A 267 28.50 -7.61 12.73
CA GLY A 267 28.57 -6.68 11.59
C GLY A 267 27.17 -6.35 11.02
N LEU A 268 26.33 -7.38 10.85
CA LEU A 268 24.94 -7.17 10.39
C LEU A 268 24.12 -6.39 11.42
N LEU A 269 24.27 -6.66 12.71
CA LEU A 269 23.61 -5.89 13.77
C LEU A 269 23.99 -4.40 13.72
N LEU A 270 25.27 -4.09 13.49
CA LEU A 270 25.71 -2.71 13.30
C LEU A 270 25.10 -2.07 12.05
N VAL A 271 25.01 -2.79 10.93
CA VAL A 271 24.37 -2.30 9.71
C VAL A 271 22.89 -1.98 9.96
N TYR A 272 22.14 -2.89 10.58
CA TYR A 272 20.73 -2.64 10.89
C TYR A 272 20.54 -1.49 11.89
N ALA A 273 21.39 -1.41 12.92
CA ALA A 273 21.36 -0.32 13.89
C ALA A 273 21.67 1.03 13.23
N SER A 274 22.67 1.08 12.33
CA SER A 274 22.98 2.30 11.57
C SER A 274 21.88 2.69 10.59
N ALA A 275 21.26 1.72 9.91
CA ALA A 275 20.11 1.98 9.04
C ALA A 275 18.92 2.54 9.81
N MET A 276 18.65 2.00 10.99
CA MET A 276 17.61 2.52 11.89
C MET A 276 17.93 3.94 12.35
N ALA A 277 19.17 4.23 12.75
CA ALA A 277 19.60 5.58 13.14
C ALA A 277 19.54 6.58 11.98
N ALA A 278 19.86 6.15 10.76
CA ALA A 278 19.77 6.99 9.55
C ALA A 278 18.33 7.28 9.11
N SER A 279 17.36 6.46 9.55
CA SER A 279 15.92 6.66 9.26
C SER A 279 15.26 7.62 10.27
N VAL A 280 15.94 7.97 11.34
CA VAL A 280 15.52 8.95 12.37
C VAL A 280 15.94 10.33 11.98
#